data_251befef9fe2f6722199582274bfbdc5
#
_entry.id   251befef9fe2f6722199582274bfbdc5
#
_cell.length_a   1.000
_cell.length_b   1.000
_cell.length_c   1.000
_cell.angle_alpha   90.00
_cell.angle_beta   90.00
_cell.angle_gamma   90.00
#
_symmetry.space_group_name_H-M   'P 1'
#
loop_
_entity.id
_entity.type
_entity.pdbx_description
1 polymer ?
#
loop_
_entity_poly.entity_id
_entity_poly.type
_entity_poly.pdbx_seq_one_letter_code
_entity_poly.pdbx_strand_id
1 'polypeptide(L)'
;MRPQLRELAAAGCIAVIAGCVAAPQQQRRAVPSYDDFTGKLIQLNADQNGDGRIDQWSYVDGSRPIRGEADTDDDGRIDRWEYFDASSALTLIGTSSRGDGVEDTWTNPAPSTDGETVVVTSRNRDRVLDHREYFRGETLLRTEDDTNEDGRIDTWQRYDGPVLREAAFDTSFMHGRADRRVQYDEQGRFAYVEEDADGDGTFVRVDSVAAQVPRPPGVEKG
;
A
#
# COMPACT_ATOMS: atom_id res chain seq x y z
N MET A 1 7.37 53.25 -51.88
CA MET A 1 6.28 52.25 -51.93
C MET A 1 5.60 52.21 -50.56
N ARG A 2 4.38 52.68 -50.49
CA ARG A 2 3.61 52.79 -49.21
C ARG A 2 2.85 51.54 -49.01
N PRO A 3 2.75 50.98 -47.73
CA PRO A 3 1.83 49.93 -47.43
C PRO A 3 0.45 50.50 -47.09
N GLN A 4 -0.56 49.84 -47.60
CA GLN A 4 -1.99 50.13 -47.44
C GLN A 4 -2.45 49.79 -45.97
N LEU A 5 -3.11 50.76 -45.38
CA LEU A 5 -3.92 50.52 -44.13
C LEU A 5 -5.15 49.70 -44.51
N ARG A 6 -5.36 48.62 -43.74
CA ARG A 6 -6.64 47.91 -43.73
C ARG A 6 -7.37 48.24 -42.42
N GLU A 7 -8.58 48.70 -42.61
CA GLU A 7 -9.52 49.08 -41.56
C GLU A 7 -9.90 47.89 -40.65
N LEU A 8 -9.83 48.13 -39.34
CA LEU A 8 -10.32 47.21 -38.30
C LEU A 8 -11.84 47.42 -38.11
N ALA A 9 -12.61 46.44 -38.57
CA ALA A 9 -14.01 46.36 -38.22
C ALA A 9 -14.15 45.91 -36.75
N ALA A 10 -14.76 46.77 -35.93
CA ALA A 10 -15.10 46.47 -34.55
C ALA A 10 -16.27 45.48 -34.51
N ALA A 11 -15.97 44.22 -34.22
CA ALA A 11 -17.00 43.23 -33.87
C ALA A 11 -17.30 43.33 -32.36
N GLY A 12 -18.49 43.80 -32.04
CA GLY A 12 -19.00 43.85 -30.65
C GLY A 12 -19.13 42.46 -30.06
N CYS A 13 -18.28 42.13 -29.06
CA CYS A 13 -18.46 40.96 -28.23
C CYS A 13 -19.61 41.19 -27.24
N ILE A 14 -20.73 40.55 -27.48
CA ILE A 14 -21.78 40.36 -26.46
C ILE A 14 -21.22 39.44 -25.43
N ALA A 15 -20.83 39.96 -24.27
CA ALA A 15 -20.46 39.16 -23.09
C ALA A 15 -21.72 38.48 -22.54
N VAL A 16 -21.93 37.23 -22.86
CA VAL A 16 -22.87 36.38 -22.16
C VAL A 16 -22.28 36.11 -20.77
N ILE A 17 -22.81 36.81 -19.75
CA ILE A 17 -22.53 36.51 -18.36
C ILE A 17 -23.28 35.19 -18.07
N ALA A 18 -22.60 34.05 -18.30
CA ALA A 18 -23.01 32.78 -17.76
C ALA A 18 -22.85 32.88 -16.24
N GLY A 19 -23.95 33.13 -15.53
CA GLY A 19 -23.98 33.02 -14.09
C GLY A 19 -23.61 31.60 -13.71
N CYS A 20 -22.42 31.42 -13.15
CA CYS A 20 -22.07 30.20 -12.46
C CYS A 20 -23.04 30.12 -11.26
N VAL A 21 -24.11 29.36 -11.42
CA VAL A 21 -24.88 28.84 -10.28
C VAL A 21 -23.87 27.91 -9.58
N ALA A 22 -23.33 28.38 -8.46
CA ALA A 22 -22.56 27.52 -7.58
C ALA A 22 -23.45 26.32 -7.25
N ALA A 23 -23.01 25.13 -7.59
CA ALA A 23 -23.67 23.92 -7.15
C ALA A 23 -23.84 24.01 -5.63
N PRO A 24 -25.01 23.63 -5.07
CA PRO A 24 -25.19 23.65 -3.63
C PRO A 24 -24.05 22.85 -3.02
N GLN A 25 -23.25 23.49 -2.14
CA GLN A 25 -22.27 22.77 -1.36
C GLN A 25 -23.03 21.73 -0.55
N GLN A 26 -22.90 20.46 -0.94
CA GLN A 26 -23.42 19.34 -0.19
C GLN A 26 -22.84 19.43 1.22
N GLN A 27 -23.71 19.58 2.21
CA GLN A 27 -23.31 19.74 3.59
C GLN A 27 -22.78 18.40 4.09
N ARG A 28 -21.47 18.31 4.30
CA ARG A 28 -20.87 17.20 5.04
C ARG A 28 -21.59 17.05 6.37
N ARG A 29 -22.21 15.91 6.57
CA ARG A 29 -23.01 15.66 7.77
C ARG A 29 -22.24 14.77 8.71
N ALA A 30 -22.00 15.24 9.93
CA ALA A 30 -21.45 14.44 11.02
C ALA A 30 -22.55 14.08 12.02
N VAL A 31 -22.64 12.81 12.41
CA VAL A 31 -23.63 12.28 13.35
C VAL A 31 -22.89 11.68 14.55
N PRO A 32 -22.91 12.35 15.72
CA PRO A 32 -22.29 11.83 16.92
C PRO A 32 -23.17 10.78 17.62
N SER A 33 -22.54 9.82 18.26
CA SER A 33 -23.14 8.88 19.20
C SER A 33 -22.44 8.96 20.55
N TYR A 34 -23.23 8.90 21.62
CA TYR A 34 -22.74 9.06 22.98
C TYR A 34 -23.04 7.81 23.81
N ASP A 35 -22.20 7.53 24.80
CA ASP A 35 -22.47 6.52 25.81
C ASP A 35 -23.61 6.98 26.73
N ASP A 36 -24.62 6.16 26.89
CA ASP A 36 -25.86 6.51 27.60
C ASP A 36 -25.66 6.78 29.10
N PHE A 37 -24.60 6.21 29.72
CA PHE A 37 -24.34 6.32 31.15
C PHE A 37 -23.42 7.50 31.49
N THR A 38 -22.41 7.71 30.67
CA THR A 38 -21.38 8.71 30.94
C THR A 38 -21.55 9.99 30.15
N GLY A 39 -22.39 9.99 29.11
CA GLY A 39 -22.52 11.09 28.16
C GLY A 39 -21.26 11.32 27.29
N LYS A 40 -20.33 10.39 27.29
CA LYS A 40 -19.07 10.48 26.57
C LYS A 40 -19.29 10.19 25.09
N LEU A 41 -18.67 10.96 24.20
CA LEU A 41 -18.66 10.66 22.77
C LEU A 41 -17.91 9.34 22.54
N ILE A 42 -18.56 8.41 21.82
CA ILE A 42 -18.01 7.07 21.51
C ILE A 42 -17.85 6.84 20.02
N GLN A 43 -18.65 7.52 19.19
CA GLN A 43 -18.57 7.38 17.74
C GLN A 43 -18.99 8.68 17.05
N LEU A 44 -18.36 8.96 15.93
CA LEU A 44 -18.70 10.04 15.02
C LEU A 44 -18.77 9.47 13.60
N ASN A 45 -19.98 9.51 13.01
CA ASN A 45 -20.20 9.06 11.64
C ASN A 45 -20.27 10.29 10.73
N ALA A 46 -19.70 10.21 9.55
CA ALA A 46 -19.68 11.32 8.62
C ALA A 46 -20.05 10.87 7.20
N ASP A 47 -20.75 11.74 6.50
CA ASP A 47 -20.95 11.75 5.07
C ASP A 47 -19.93 12.76 4.51
N GLN A 48 -18.78 12.27 4.03
CA GLN A 48 -17.65 13.10 3.60
C GLN A 48 -17.84 13.65 2.19
N ASN A 49 -18.46 12.84 1.31
CA ASN A 49 -18.70 13.22 -0.08
C ASN A 49 -20.02 14.00 -0.26
N GLY A 50 -20.95 13.95 0.72
CA GLY A 50 -22.21 14.68 0.74
C GLY A 50 -23.32 14.03 -0.10
N ASP A 51 -23.26 12.73 -0.37
CA ASP A 51 -24.25 11.99 -1.15
C ASP A 51 -25.47 11.54 -0.32
N GLY A 52 -25.42 11.72 1.00
CA GLY A 52 -26.46 11.34 1.95
C GLY A 52 -26.24 9.99 2.61
N ARG A 53 -25.15 9.29 2.28
CA ARG A 53 -24.73 8.06 2.93
C ARG A 53 -23.59 8.35 3.90
N ILE A 54 -23.45 7.52 4.91
CA ILE A 54 -22.29 7.56 5.80
C ILE A 54 -21.19 6.73 5.12
N ASP A 55 -20.03 7.35 4.92
CA ASP A 55 -18.84 6.78 4.31
C ASP A 55 -17.64 6.75 5.25
N GLN A 56 -17.77 7.36 6.45
CA GLN A 56 -16.71 7.35 7.46
C GLN A 56 -17.28 7.14 8.87
N TRP A 57 -16.61 6.26 9.63
CA TRP A 57 -16.91 5.94 11.03
C TRP A 57 -15.67 6.15 11.89
N SER A 58 -15.74 7.04 12.86
CA SER A 58 -14.66 7.30 13.80
C SER A 58 -15.07 6.84 15.19
N TYR A 59 -14.36 5.88 15.74
CA TYR A 59 -14.55 5.37 17.10
C TYR A 59 -13.62 6.13 18.03
N VAL A 60 -14.16 6.67 19.10
CA VAL A 60 -13.43 7.56 20.01
C VAL A 60 -13.70 7.23 21.47
N ASP A 61 -12.78 7.62 22.33
CA ASP A 61 -12.93 7.64 23.77
C ASP A 61 -12.96 9.11 24.22
N GLY A 62 -14.14 9.75 24.14
CA GLY A 62 -14.28 11.19 24.29
C GLY A 62 -13.67 11.96 23.10
N SER A 63 -12.57 12.65 23.31
CA SER A 63 -11.84 13.35 22.23
C SER A 63 -10.69 12.52 21.61
N ARG A 64 -10.39 11.36 22.20
CA ARG A 64 -9.26 10.52 21.80
C ARG A 64 -9.72 9.53 20.71
N PRO A 65 -9.15 9.56 19.49
CA PRO A 65 -9.43 8.57 18.49
C PRO A 65 -8.87 7.21 18.91
N ILE A 66 -9.61 6.15 18.59
CA ILE A 66 -9.22 4.75 18.82
C ILE A 66 -9.07 4.04 17.47
N ARG A 67 -10.07 4.22 16.59
CA ARG A 67 -10.15 3.56 15.30
C ARG A 67 -10.95 4.43 14.32
N GLY A 68 -10.55 4.43 13.06
CA GLY A 68 -11.31 4.94 11.92
C GLY A 68 -11.66 3.81 10.97
N GLU A 69 -12.78 3.96 10.27
CA GLU A 69 -13.19 3.13 9.16
C GLU A 69 -13.70 4.03 8.05
N ALA A 70 -13.45 3.68 6.79
CA ALA A 70 -13.96 4.42 5.65
C ALA A 70 -14.30 3.47 4.49
N ASP A 71 -15.33 3.84 3.76
CA ASP A 71 -15.68 3.38 2.43
C ASP A 71 -15.18 4.49 1.48
N THR A 72 -14.01 4.29 0.86
CA THR A 72 -13.33 5.37 0.13
C THR A 72 -13.74 5.45 -1.33
N ASP A 73 -14.35 4.39 -1.87
CA ASP A 73 -14.83 4.29 -3.25
C ASP A 73 -16.36 4.30 -3.39
N ASP A 74 -17.10 4.44 -2.25
CA ASP A 74 -18.57 4.53 -2.18
C ASP A 74 -19.31 3.28 -2.70
N ASP A 75 -18.71 2.10 -2.62
CA ASP A 75 -19.34 0.85 -3.02
C ASP A 75 -20.24 0.23 -1.93
N GLY A 76 -20.25 0.81 -0.73
CA GLY A 76 -21.00 0.37 0.45
C GLY A 76 -20.24 -0.61 1.34
N ARG A 77 -18.94 -0.78 1.13
CA ARG A 77 -18.06 -1.62 1.93
C ARG A 77 -16.92 -0.79 2.49
N ILE A 78 -16.49 -1.11 3.70
CA ILE A 78 -15.32 -0.50 4.29
C ILE A 78 -14.09 -1.06 3.58
N ASP A 79 -13.23 -0.19 3.07
CA ASP A 79 -11.99 -0.55 2.38
C ASP A 79 -10.74 0.02 3.04
N ARG A 80 -10.90 0.88 4.06
CA ARG A 80 -9.81 1.49 4.82
C ARG A 80 -10.10 1.49 6.31
N TRP A 81 -9.08 1.10 7.10
CA TRP A 81 -9.07 1.13 8.57
C TRP A 81 -7.88 1.93 9.08
N GLU A 82 -8.07 2.66 10.16
CA GLU A 82 -7.06 3.45 10.83
C GLU A 82 -7.03 3.11 12.31
N TYR A 83 -5.84 2.86 12.85
CA TYR A 83 -5.63 2.48 14.24
C TYR A 83 -4.75 3.50 14.94
N PHE A 84 -5.19 3.95 16.11
CA PHE A 84 -4.53 4.99 16.88
C PHE A 84 -4.04 4.44 18.21
N ASP A 85 -2.88 4.92 18.66
CA ASP A 85 -2.35 4.59 19.98
C ASP A 85 -2.95 5.46 21.09
N ALA A 86 -2.47 5.25 22.33
CA ALA A 86 -2.93 6.00 23.51
C ALA A 86 -2.61 7.51 23.44
N SER A 87 -1.64 7.91 22.61
CA SER A 87 -1.26 9.32 22.38
C SER A 87 -2.04 9.97 21.23
N SER A 88 -2.99 9.25 20.62
CA SER A 88 -3.74 9.65 19.41
C SER A 88 -2.89 9.72 18.15
N ALA A 89 -1.73 9.08 18.13
CA ALA A 89 -0.93 8.94 16.92
C ALA A 89 -1.49 7.79 16.07
N LEU A 90 -1.60 8.02 14.75
CA LEU A 90 -1.95 6.99 13.79
C LEU A 90 -0.78 6.01 13.67
N THR A 91 -1.00 4.73 14.03
CA THR A 91 0.05 3.72 14.10
C THR A 91 -0.04 2.66 13.01
N LEU A 92 -1.25 2.44 12.48
CA LEU A 92 -1.47 1.43 11.46
C LEU A 92 -2.61 1.86 10.55
N ILE A 93 -2.46 1.62 9.27
CA ILE A 93 -3.49 1.74 8.25
C ILE A 93 -3.72 0.36 7.67
N GLY A 94 -4.95 -0.13 7.74
CA GLY A 94 -5.40 -1.31 7.05
C GLY A 94 -6.14 -0.95 5.77
N THR A 95 -6.04 -1.78 4.74
CA THR A 95 -6.79 -1.63 3.50
C THR A 95 -7.31 -2.97 2.99
N SER A 96 -8.36 -2.93 2.18
CA SER A 96 -8.87 -4.07 1.43
C SER A 96 -8.27 -4.03 0.03
N SER A 97 -7.34 -4.95 -0.28
CA SER A 97 -6.66 -4.97 -1.58
C SER A 97 -7.60 -5.22 -2.77
N ARG A 98 -8.81 -5.75 -2.51
CA ARG A 98 -9.82 -6.08 -3.51
C ARG A 98 -11.08 -5.24 -3.41
N GLY A 99 -11.17 -4.31 -2.47
CA GLY A 99 -12.39 -3.51 -2.24
C GLY A 99 -13.60 -4.32 -1.80
N ASP A 100 -13.44 -5.50 -1.21
CA ASP A 100 -14.55 -6.38 -0.82
C ASP A 100 -14.89 -6.37 0.68
N GLY A 101 -14.28 -5.44 1.43
CA GLY A 101 -14.52 -5.25 2.85
C GLY A 101 -13.69 -6.15 3.77
N VAL A 102 -12.73 -6.90 3.21
CA VAL A 102 -11.80 -7.71 4.01
C VAL A 102 -10.47 -6.98 4.13
N GLU A 103 -10.09 -6.65 5.36
CA GLU A 103 -8.79 -6.06 5.67
C GLU A 103 -7.70 -7.12 5.50
N ASP A 104 -6.81 -6.92 4.54
CA ASP A 104 -5.77 -7.88 4.15
C ASP A 104 -4.39 -7.27 3.92
N THR A 105 -4.27 -5.94 3.99
CA THR A 105 -3.00 -5.23 3.79
C THR A 105 -2.84 -4.16 4.85
N TRP A 106 -1.64 -4.05 5.45
CA TRP A 106 -1.36 -3.11 6.54
C TRP A 106 -0.08 -2.32 6.29
N THR A 107 -0.12 -1.04 6.60
CA THR A 107 1.00 -0.11 6.46
C THR A 107 1.16 0.71 7.72
N ASN A 108 2.38 0.83 8.22
CA ASN A 108 2.70 1.82 9.24
C ASN A 108 2.89 3.20 8.55
N PRO A 109 2.10 4.23 8.90
CA PRO A 109 2.21 5.53 8.26
C PRO A 109 3.50 6.30 8.63
N ALA A 110 4.12 5.96 9.75
CA ALA A 110 5.41 6.51 10.14
C ALA A 110 6.54 5.64 9.58
N PRO A 111 7.42 6.17 8.74
CA PRO A 111 8.59 5.41 8.29
C PRO A 111 9.47 5.03 9.49
N SER A 112 10.18 3.92 9.38
CA SER A 112 11.17 3.50 10.35
C SER A 112 12.31 4.52 10.46
N THR A 113 13.19 4.38 11.46
CA THR A 113 14.29 5.32 11.71
C THR A 113 15.28 5.43 10.54
N ASP A 114 15.33 4.46 9.66
CA ASP A 114 16.11 4.44 8.41
C ASP A 114 15.32 4.97 7.19
N GLY A 115 14.10 5.44 7.40
CA GLY A 115 13.24 6.04 6.38
C GLY A 115 12.52 5.01 5.49
N GLU A 116 12.42 3.75 5.94
CA GLU A 116 11.69 2.71 5.23
C GLU A 116 10.23 2.62 5.69
N THR A 117 9.33 2.48 4.74
CA THR A 117 7.92 2.13 4.97
C THR A 117 7.74 0.65 4.69
N VAL A 118 7.03 -0.05 5.56
CA VAL A 118 6.74 -1.47 5.41
C VAL A 118 5.25 -1.65 5.12
N VAL A 119 4.96 -2.39 4.06
CA VAL A 119 3.61 -2.88 3.72
C VAL A 119 3.59 -4.37 3.98
N VAL A 120 2.62 -4.83 4.76
CA VAL A 120 2.45 -6.25 5.09
C VAL A 120 1.12 -6.71 4.54
N THR A 121 1.10 -7.86 3.87
CA THR A 121 -0.11 -8.42 3.25
C THR A 121 -0.34 -9.84 3.72
N SER A 122 -1.62 -10.19 3.92
CA SER A 122 -2.10 -11.56 4.04
C SER A 122 -2.64 -11.99 2.67
N ARG A 123 -1.83 -12.69 1.88
CA ARG A 123 -2.17 -13.07 0.49
C ARG A 123 -3.40 -13.98 0.42
N ASN A 124 -3.52 -14.89 1.39
CA ASN A 124 -4.66 -15.80 1.49
C ASN A 124 -5.84 -15.21 2.25
N ARG A 125 -5.66 -13.99 2.82
CA ARG A 125 -6.72 -13.26 3.53
C ARG A 125 -7.25 -13.98 4.77
N ASP A 126 -6.42 -14.82 5.37
CA ASP A 126 -6.67 -15.56 6.61
C ASP A 126 -6.08 -14.85 7.84
N ARG A 127 -5.49 -13.64 7.63
CA ARG A 127 -4.77 -12.81 8.60
C ARG A 127 -3.40 -13.36 9.01
N VAL A 128 -2.89 -14.36 8.32
CA VAL A 128 -1.48 -14.72 8.39
C VAL A 128 -0.69 -13.71 7.56
N LEU A 129 0.34 -13.10 8.14
CA LEU A 129 1.14 -12.06 7.50
C LEU A 129 2.29 -12.74 6.75
N ASP A 130 2.03 -13.11 5.51
CA ASP A 130 2.88 -13.97 4.69
C ASP A 130 3.72 -13.21 3.66
N HIS A 131 3.50 -11.90 3.51
CA HIS A 131 4.24 -11.05 2.57
C HIS A 131 4.57 -9.69 3.17
N ARG A 132 5.82 -9.23 2.99
CA ARG A 132 6.29 -7.90 3.38
C ARG A 132 7.02 -7.23 2.23
N GLU A 133 6.69 -5.96 2.01
CA GLU A 133 7.36 -5.09 1.05
C GLU A 133 7.97 -3.89 1.79
N TYR A 134 9.21 -3.56 1.46
CA TYR A 134 9.95 -2.46 2.09
C TYR A 134 10.24 -1.39 1.05
N PHE A 135 9.78 -0.18 1.31
CA PHE A 135 9.90 0.95 0.41
C PHE A 135 10.72 2.07 1.02
N ARG A 136 11.43 2.83 0.16
CA ARG A 136 11.94 4.15 0.49
C ARG A 136 11.32 5.18 -0.46
N GLY A 137 10.40 5.99 0.08
CA GLY A 137 9.47 6.73 -0.76
C GLY A 137 8.61 5.78 -1.59
N GLU A 138 8.64 5.92 -2.91
CA GLU A 138 7.92 5.05 -3.85
C GLU A 138 8.78 3.89 -4.41
N THR A 139 10.04 3.78 -3.96
CA THR A 139 10.96 2.78 -4.48
C THR A 139 10.91 1.52 -3.63
N LEU A 140 10.55 0.40 -4.24
CA LEU A 140 10.64 -0.92 -3.62
C LEU A 140 12.13 -1.31 -3.47
N LEU A 141 12.52 -1.66 -2.25
CA LEU A 141 13.89 -2.06 -1.92
C LEU A 141 14.04 -3.58 -1.82
N ARG A 142 13.10 -4.23 -1.13
CA ARG A 142 13.12 -5.67 -0.89
C ARG A 142 11.73 -6.19 -0.56
N THR A 143 11.55 -7.50 -0.74
CA THR A 143 10.41 -8.25 -0.24
C THR A 143 10.86 -9.42 0.61
N GLU A 144 9.98 -9.86 1.48
CA GLU A 144 10.12 -11.04 2.33
C GLU A 144 8.82 -11.83 2.27
N ASP A 145 8.92 -13.13 2.04
CA ASP A 145 7.78 -14.01 1.87
C ASP A 145 7.92 -15.26 2.75
N ASP A 146 6.82 -15.64 3.40
CA ASP A 146 6.55 -16.94 3.99
C ASP A 146 5.70 -17.71 2.96
N THR A 147 6.33 -18.54 2.14
CA THR A 147 5.64 -19.17 1.00
C THR A 147 4.94 -20.47 1.39
N ASN A 148 5.29 -21.05 2.52
CA ASN A 148 4.70 -22.29 3.06
C ASN A 148 3.77 -22.07 4.25
N GLU A 149 3.62 -20.80 4.72
CA GLU A 149 2.70 -20.38 5.79
C GLU A 149 3.01 -21.03 7.16
N ASP A 150 4.28 -21.30 7.44
CA ASP A 150 4.70 -21.84 8.73
C ASP A 150 5.05 -20.77 9.78
N GLY A 151 4.90 -19.49 9.42
CA GLY A 151 5.19 -18.32 10.24
C GLY A 151 6.64 -17.86 10.16
N ARG A 152 7.44 -18.41 9.24
CA ARG A 152 8.82 -18.01 9.00
C ARG A 152 9.01 -17.57 7.57
N ILE A 153 9.79 -16.52 7.39
CA ILE A 153 10.20 -16.09 6.05
C ILE A 153 11.13 -17.13 5.46
N ASP A 154 10.85 -17.54 4.23
CA ASP A 154 11.63 -18.51 3.45
C ASP A 154 12.13 -17.97 2.11
N THR A 155 11.66 -16.79 1.70
CA THR A 155 12.04 -16.15 0.44
C THR A 155 12.32 -14.67 0.66
N TRP A 156 13.43 -14.17 0.13
CA TRP A 156 13.85 -12.77 0.18
C TRP A 156 14.20 -12.30 -1.22
N GLN A 157 13.78 -11.12 -1.61
CA GLN A 157 14.13 -10.50 -2.88
C GLN A 157 14.67 -9.09 -2.64
N ARG A 158 15.70 -8.69 -3.37
CA ARG A 158 16.29 -7.35 -3.33
C ARG A 158 16.26 -6.71 -4.70
N TYR A 159 15.91 -5.43 -4.71
CA TYR A 159 15.74 -4.66 -5.91
C TYR A 159 16.70 -3.47 -5.98
N ASP A 160 17.03 -3.05 -7.20
CA ASP A 160 17.68 -1.79 -7.53
C ASP A 160 16.78 -1.05 -8.52
N GLY A 161 16.00 -0.09 -8.01
CA GLY A 161 14.85 0.45 -8.73
C GLY A 161 13.86 -0.66 -9.11
N PRO A 162 13.45 -0.77 -10.38
CA PRO A 162 12.52 -1.82 -10.80
C PRO A 162 13.18 -3.18 -11.08
N VAL A 163 14.50 -3.29 -10.92
CA VAL A 163 15.28 -4.45 -11.34
C VAL A 163 15.55 -5.38 -10.15
N LEU A 164 15.10 -6.63 -10.22
CA LEU A 164 15.47 -7.67 -9.27
C LEU A 164 16.97 -7.96 -9.40
N ARG A 165 17.71 -7.86 -8.27
CA ARG A 165 19.16 -8.06 -8.19
C ARG A 165 19.53 -9.38 -7.52
N GLU A 166 18.74 -9.79 -6.55
CA GLU A 166 18.97 -11.02 -5.78
C GLU A 166 17.63 -11.64 -5.38
N ALA A 167 17.52 -12.95 -5.47
CA ALA A 167 16.49 -13.75 -4.81
C ALA A 167 17.17 -14.80 -3.94
N ALA A 168 16.83 -14.85 -2.66
CA ALA A 168 17.38 -15.78 -1.69
C ALA A 168 16.28 -16.68 -1.13
N PHE A 169 16.60 -17.92 -0.82
CA PHE A 169 15.66 -18.96 -0.43
C PHE A 169 16.19 -19.78 0.73
N ASP A 170 15.33 -20.13 1.70
CA ASP A 170 15.49 -21.24 2.62
C ASP A 170 14.88 -22.47 1.95
N THR A 171 15.69 -23.24 1.20
CA THR A 171 15.16 -24.38 0.44
C THR A 171 14.76 -25.56 1.32
N SER A 172 15.19 -25.55 2.57
CA SER A 172 14.82 -26.56 3.57
C SER A 172 13.53 -26.22 4.31
N PHE A 173 13.09 -24.96 4.30
CA PHE A 173 11.97 -24.42 5.08
C PHE A 173 12.09 -24.64 6.60
N MET A 174 13.30 -24.85 7.10
CA MET A 174 13.50 -25.23 8.51
C MET A 174 14.22 -24.18 9.34
N HIS A 175 14.98 -23.30 8.71
CA HIS A 175 15.95 -22.47 9.40
C HIS A 175 15.58 -20.99 9.48
N GLY A 176 14.66 -20.50 8.61
CA GLY A 176 14.32 -19.08 8.49
C GLY A 176 15.52 -18.24 8.05
N ARG A 177 16.45 -18.85 7.33
CA ARG A 177 17.62 -18.21 6.72
C ARG A 177 17.88 -18.82 5.35
N ALA A 178 18.33 -17.99 4.42
CA ALA A 178 18.63 -18.45 3.08
C ALA A 178 19.81 -19.43 3.07
N ASP A 179 19.68 -20.52 2.31
CA ASP A 179 20.72 -21.49 1.97
C ASP A 179 21.06 -21.45 0.47
N ARG A 180 20.26 -20.74 -0.34
CA ARG A 180 20.49 -20.54 -1.77
C ARG A 180 20.22 -19.10 -2.15
N ARG A 181 21.04 -18.55 -3.07
CA ARG A 181 20.88 -17.23 -3.68
C ARG A 181 20.97 -17.30 -5.19
N VAL A 182 20.09 -16.56 -5.86
CA VAL A 182 20.13 -16.33 -7.30
C VAL A 182 20.49 -14.87 -7.52
N GLN A 183 21.56 -14.64 -8.27
CA GLN A 183 22.04 -13.31 -8.61
C GLN A 183 21.60 -12.94 -10.02
N TYR A 184 21.23 -11.67 -10.19
CA TYR A 184 20.80 -11.11 -11.47
C TYR A 184 21.70 -9.95 -11.87
N ASP A 185 21.89 -9.75 -13.18
CA ASP A 185 22.68 -8.64 -13.73
C ASP A 185 21.91 -7.31 -13.68
N GLU A 186 22.54 -6.23 -14.15
CA GLU A 186 21.93 -4.88 -14.16
C GLU A 186 20.66 -4.79 -15.00
N GLN A 187 20.42 -5.72 -15.90
CA GLN A 187 19.23 -5.82 -16.72
C GLN A 187 18.18 -6.81 -16.14
N GLY A 188 18.41 -7.36 -14.95
CA GLY A 188 17.54 -8.35 -14.32
C GLY A 188 17.59 -9.73 -14.95
N ARG A 189 18.62 -10.04 -15.72
CA ARG A 189 18.81 -11.36 -16.29
C ARG A 189 19.60 -12.24 -15.31
N PHE A 190 19.29 -13.52 -15.31
CA PHE A 190 20.02 -14.50 -14.52
C PHE A 190 21.54 -14.38 -14.76
N ALA A 191 22.31 -14.34 -13.67
CA ALA A 191 23.76 -14.29 -13.70
C ALA A 191 24.38 -15.60 -13.17
N TYR A 192 24.09 -15.98 -11.92
CA TYR A 192 24.60 -17.21 -11.31
C TYR A 192 23.82 -17.56 -10.05
N VAL A 193 24.09 -18.76 -9.51
CA VAL A 193 23.55 -19.25 -8.23
C VAL A 193 24.70 -19.40 -7.22
N GLU A 194 24.40 -19.13 -5.97
CA GLU A 194 25.27 -19.41 -4.83
C GLU A 194 24.51 -20.30 -3.82
N GLU A 195 25.20 -21.18 -3.16
CA GLU A 195 24.68 -22.08 -2.12
C GLU A 195 25.56 -22.05 -0.87
N ASP A 196 24.91 -22.09 0.28
CA ASP A 196 25.48 -22.32 1.61
C ASP A 196 25.17 -23.77 1.99
N ALA A 197 25.99 -24.70 1.47
CA ALA A 197 25.70 -26.13 1.55
C ALA A 197 25.91 -26.72 2.96
N ASP A 198 26.77 -26.12 3.78
CA ASP A 198 27.09 -26.59 5.15
C ASP A 198 26.42 -25.75 6.25
N GLY A 199 25.73 -24.67 5.84
CA GLY A 199 24.97 -23.83 6.72
C GLY A 199 25.81 -22.91 7.62
N ASP A 200 27.05 -22.62 7.25
CA ASP A 200 27.95 -21.75 8.02
C ASP A 200 27.76 -20.25 7.72
N GLY A 201 26.90 -19.92 6.75
CA GLY A 201 26.61 -18.55 6.28
C GLY A 201 27.52 -18.13 5.13
N THR A 202 28.41 -19.00 4.65
CA THR A 202 29.32 -18.73 3.52
C THR A 202 28.68 -19.25 2.23
N PHE A 203 28.35 -18.35 1.32
CA PHE A 203 27.78 -18.71 0.02
C PHE A 203 28.89 -18.97 -1.01
N VAL A 204 28.79 -20.10 -1.68
CA VAL A 204 29.72 -20.50 -2.74
C VAL A 204 29.00 -20.57 -4.08
N ARG A 205 29.60 -19.99 -5.12
CA ARG A 205 29.04 -20.01 -6.47
C ARG A 205 29.00 -21.43 -7.02
N VAL A 206 27.80 -21.79 -7.58
CA VAL A 206 27.59 -23.10 -8.21
C VAL A 206 27.59 -22.94 -9.73
N ASP A 207 28.61 -23.50 -10.40
CA ASP A 207 28.83 -23.34 -11.86
C ASP A 207 27.98 -24.29 -12.71
N SER A 208 27.24 -25.23 -12.12
CA SER A 208 26.42 -26.20 -12.86
C SER A 208 24.92 -25.89 -12.71
N VAL A 209 24.38 -25.13 -13.65
CA VAL A 209 22.92 -24.86 -13.74
C VAL A 209 22.23 -26.06 -14.38
N ALA A 210 22.21 -27.20 -13.72
CA ALA A 210 21.24 -28.26 -13.98
C ALA A 210 20.07 -28.23 -13.00
N ALA A 211 20.05 -27.27 -12.08
CA ALA A 211 19.00 -27.12 -11.06
C ALA A 211 17.92 -26.14 -11.54
N GLN A 212 16.69 -26.61 -11.54
CA GLN A 212 15.50 -25.82 -11.80
C GLN A 212 15.51 -24.58 -10.88
N VAL A 213 15.75 -23.40 -11.46
CA VAL A 213 15.56 -22.13 -10.77
C VAL A 213 14.06 -22.02 -10.46
N PRO A 214 13.64 -21.98 -9.18
CA PRO A 214 12.25 -21.69 -8.85
C PRO A 214 11.89 -20.35 -9.49
N ARG A 215 10.82 -20.29 -10.27
CA ARG A 215 10.34 -19.02 -10.80
C ARG A 215 9.82 -18.19 -9.62
N PRO A 216 10.25 -16.92 -9.50
CA PRO A 216 9.64 -16.05 -8.53
C PRO A 216 8.13 -15.99 -8.78
N PRO A 217 7.28 -16.08 -7.75
CA PRO A 217 5.85 -15.93 -7.90
C PRO A 217 5.55 -14.53 -8.44
N GLY A 218 4.79 -14.43 -9.55
CA GLY A 218 4.20 -13.17 -10.00
C GLY A 218 4.67 -12.60 -11.34
N VAL A 219 5.49 -13.31 -12.15
CA VAL A 219 5.75 -12.88 -13.53
C VAL A 219 4.89 -13.69 -14.49
N GLU A 220 3.61 -13.37 -14.56
CA GLU A 220 2.78 -13.76 -15.72
C GLU A 220 3.10 -12.81 -16.88
N LYS A 221 3.43 -13.40 -18.03
CA LYS A 221 3.56 -12.65 -19.28
C LYS A 221 2.18 -12.17 -19.71
N GLY A 222 1.99 -10.84 -19.72
CA GLY A 222 0.95 -10.20 -20.50
C GLY A 222 1.30 -10.23 -22.00
#